data_715eac344fd2fc921a00bb4dafdd847b
#
_entry.id   715eac344fd2fc921a00bb4dafdd847b
#
_cell.length_a   1.000
_cell.length_b   1.000
_cell.length_c   1.000
_cell.angle_alpha   90.00
_cell.angle_beta   90.00
_cell.angle_gamma   90.00
#
_symmetry.space_group_name_H-M   'P 1'
#
loop_
_entity.id
_entity.type
_entity.pdbx_description
1 polymer ?
#
loop_
_entity_poly.entity_id
_entity_poly.type
_entity_poly.pdbx_seq_one_letter_code
_entity_poly.pdbx_strand_id
1 'polypeptide(L)'
;YTYYFGPCVDPSIQFENDTHQEYDTTEIRLSSKAGDKFNWIVGAFQTENITDYDSQWHVPAMNPAAAVPGSTDLYYQTDQVRSEEESAVFGEIYYQVNDQIELTLGHRSFDNETTLKGFVGTVWWPNYILGSTTRADNVNSLYDGSDSISKFTMSYQVDNNSMFYITRSEGYRPGGANRTTQLGATYDADFLTSTEVGFKSILMDGTLRLNGAMYQMDWDDIQLGWFDSSISLLGLVDNIGKANSNGFEIDAKYIVNDSTTISFGYANNEAKLKEDYVLRGVVEAKDGQDLPFTPDTK
;
A
#
# COMPACT_ATOMS: atom_id res chain seq x y z
N TYR A 1 17.88 0.42 -31.16
CA TYR A 1 17.87 1.89 -30.99
C TYR A 1 18.02 2.60 -32.36
N THR A 2 19.11 2.39 -33.07
CA THR A 2 19.41 3.02 -34.38
C THR A 2 18.37 2.73 -35.46
N TYR A 3 17.67 1.61 -35.40
CA TYR A 3 16.65 1.26 -36.38
C TYR A 3 15.42 2.20 -36.31
N TYR A 4 15.02 2.58 -35.09
CA TYR A 4 13.86 3.41 -34.88
C TYR A 4 14.16 4.90 -34.80
N PHE A 5 15.31 5.26 -34.26
CA PHE A 5 15.68 6.66 -33.99
C PHE A 5 16.66 7.24 -35.02
N GLY A 6 17.26 6.39 -35.88
CA GLY A 6 18.26 6.78 -36.86
C GLY A 6 19.69 6.83 -36.28
N PRO A 7 20.71 7.03 -37.13
CA PRO A 7 22.08 7.15 -36.68
C PRO A 7 22.32 8.51 -36.03
N CYS A 8 23.07 8.53 -34.94
CA CYS A 8 23.50 9.77 -34.26
C CYS A 8 22.36 10.60 -33.61
N VAL A 9 21.29 9.95 -33.18
CA VAL A 9 20.25 10.62 -32.40
C VAL A 9 20.73 10.84 -30.98
N ASP A 10 20.43 12.02 -30.43
CA ASP A 10 20.62 12.31 -29.02
C ASP A 10 19.76 11.33 -28.20
N PRO A 11 20.34 10.53 -27.29
CA PRO A 11 19.62 9.56 -26.49
C PRO A 11 18.80 10.20 -25.36
N SER A 12 18.80 11.51 -25.24
CA SER A 12 18.06 12.22 -24.19
C SER A 12 16.56 11.95 -24.34
N ILE A 13 15.93 11.61 -23.23
CA ILE A 13 14.49 11.45 -23.09
C ILE A 13 14.03 12.51 -22.10
N GLN A 14 13.06 13.32 -22.51
CA GLN A 14 12.34 14.22 -21.62
C GLN A 14 11.06 13.53 -21.17
N PHE A 15 10.84 13.47 -19.88
CA PHE A 15 9.61 12.97 -19.28
C PHE A 15 8.76 14.14 -18.79
N GLU A 16 7.53 14.21 -19.23
CA GLU A 16 6.51 15.14 -18.74
C GLU A 16 5.39 14.34 -18.09
N ASN A 17 4.90 14.80 -16.95
CA ASN A 17 3.79 14.17 -16.26
C ASN A 17 2.86 15.24 -15.70
N ASP A 18 1.63 15.21 -16.18
CA ASP A 18 0.52 15.97 -15.61
C ASP A 18 -0.42 14.99 -14.91
N THR A 19 -0.71 15.27 -13.64
CA THR A 19 -1.59 14.40 -12.84
C THR A 19 -2.57 15.28 -12.08
N HIS A 20 -3.84 15.07 -12.36
CA HIS A 20 -4.94 15.68 -11.61
C HIS A 20 -5.60 14.64 -10.74
N GLN A 21 -5.80 14.96 -9.45
CA GLN A 21 -6.42 14.05 -8.49
C GLN A 21 -7.54 14.75 -7.74
N GLU A 22 -8.70 14.11 -7.71
CA GLU A 22 -9.86 14.48 -6.90
C GLU A 22 -10.11 13.38 -5.88
N TYR A 23 -10.33 13.78 -4.63
CA TYR A 23 -10.51 12.85 -3.52
C TYR A 23 -11.67 13.30 -2.63
N ASP A 24 -12.71 12.49 -2.58
CA ASP A 24 -13.86 12.70 -1.73
C ASP A 24 -13.98 11.60 -0.67
N THR A 25 -14.26 11.99 0.57
CA THR A 25 -14.46 11.04 1.68
C THR A 25 -15.64 11.48 2.52
N THR A 26 -16.50 10.52 2.80
CA THR A 26 -17.64 10.70 3.72
C THR A 26 -17.60 9.61 4.78
N GLU A 27 -17.70 10.00 6.04
CA GLU A 27 -17.81 9.06 7.15
C GLU A 27 -18.87 9.53 8.15
N ILE A 28 -19.68 8.58 8.61
CA ILE A 28 -20.67 8.78 9.68
C ILE A 28 -20.37 7.79 10.80
N ARG A 29 -20.22 8.30 12.02
CA ARG A 29 -19.99 7.49 13.22
C ARG A 29 -21.04 7.77 14.28
N LEU A 30 -21.43 6.71 14.97
CA LEU A 30 -22.21 6.76 16.19
C LEU A 30 -21.42 6.03 17.28
N SER A 31 -21.39 6.59 18.48
CA SER A 31 -20.72 5.98 19.62
C SER A 31 -21.59 6.04 20.87
N SER A 32 -21.40 5.08 21.77
CA SER A 32 -21.99 5.10 23.10
C SER A 32 -21.40 6.24 23.92
N LYS A 33 -22.08 6.60 25.01
CA LYS A 33 -21.51 7.49 26.00
C LYS A 33 -20.38 6.77 26.76
N ALA A 34 -19.25 7.43 26.90
CA ALA A 34 -18.11 6.90 27.65
C ALA A 34 -18.43 6.72 29.14
N GLY A 35 -17.81 5.70 29.76
CA GLY A 35 -17.89 5.47 31.22
C GLY A 35 -18.73 4.27 31.65
N ASP A 36 -19.40 3.59 30.73
CA ASP A 36 -20.10 2.34 31.01
C ASP A 36 -19.16 1.13 30.83
N LYS A 37 -19.53 -0.02 31.44
CA LYS A 37 -18.79 -1.27 31.25
C LYS A 37 -18.77 -1.75 29.80
N PHE A 38 -19.73 -1.31 29.02
CA PHE A 38 -19.88 -1.65 27.60
C PHE A 38 -19.96 -0.38 26.80
N ASN A 39 -18.96 -0.18 25.94
CA ASN A 39 -18.89 0.95 25.00
C ASN A 39 -18.81 0.41 23.58
N TRP A 40 -19.28 1.19 22.61
CA TRP A 40 -19.25 0.81 21.21
C TRP A 40 -19.14 2.02 20.29
N ILE A 41 -18.62 1.76 19.11
CA ILE A 41 -18.63 2.64 17.95
C ILE A 41 -19.16 1.82 16.78
N VAL A 42 -20.02 2.43 15.95
CA VAL A 42 -20.41 1.89 14.65
C VAL A 42 -20.37 3.01 13.63
N GLY A 43 -20.06 2.67 12.39
CA GLY A 43 -19.99 3.69 11.34
C GLY A 43 -20.12 3.12 9.95
N ALA A 44 -20.32 4.03 9.01
CA ALA A 44 -20.27 3.81 7.58
C ALA A 44 -19.28 4.79 6.96
N PHE A 45 -18.56 4.31 5.95
CA PHE A 45 -17.50 5.03 5.26
C PHE A 45 -17.68 4.87 3.75
N GLN A 46 -17.41 5.92 3.01
CA GLN A 46 -17.32 5.92 1.56
C GLN A 46 -16.21 6.87 1.12
N THR A 47 -15.41 6.44 0.17
CA THR A 47 -14.42 7.27 -0.50
C THR A 47 -14.41 7.02 -2.00
N GLU A 48 -14.11 8.06 -2.75
CA GLU A 48 -13.84 8.03 -4.18
C GLU A 48 -12.56 8.83 -4.44
N ASN A 49 -11.66 8.24 -5.23
CA ASN A 49 -10.41 8.86 -5.66
C ASN A 49 -10.32 8.75 -7.18
N ILE A 50 -10.44 9.87 -7.87
CA ILE A 50 -10.29 9.95 -9.32
C ILE A 50 -8.92 10.54 -9.63
N THR A 51 -8.11 9.81 -10.40
CA THR A 51 -6.80 10.29 -10.85
C THR A 51 -6.73 10.25 -12.36
N ASP A 52 -6.49 11.41 -12.94
CA ASP A 52 -6.23 11.62 -14.36
C ASP A 52 -4.71 11.69 -14.57
N TYR A 53 -4.19 10.85 -15.47
CA TYR A 53 -2.77 10.73 -15.78
C TYR A 53 -2.52 11.07 -17.24
N ASP A 54 -1.82 12.16 -17.54
CA ASP A 54 -1.16 12.38 -18.83
C ASP A 54 0.36 12.35 -18.61
N SER A 55 0.98 11.24 -19.03
CA SER A 55 2.43 11.07 -18.92
C SER A 55 3.01 10.86 -20.31
N GLN A 56 4.05 11.63 -20.65
CA GLN A 56 4.63 11.72 -21.99
C GLN A 56 6.14 11.54 -21.95
N TRP A 57 6.68 10.75 -22.85
CA TRP A 57 8.11 10.54 -23.03
C TRP A 57 8.54 11.05 -24.40
N HIS A 58 9.28 12.13 -24.43
CA HIS A 58 9.75 12.79 -25.64
C HIS A 58 11.20 12.41 -25.96
N VAL A 59 11.45 12.15 -27.23
CA VAL A 59 12.79 11.94 -27.80
C VAL A 59 12.99 13.02 -28.89
N PRO A 60 13.65 14.16 -28.59
CA PRO A 60 13.65 15.35 -29.45
C PRO A 60 14.15 15.14 -30.87
N ALA A 61 14.99 14.15 -31.09
CA ALA A 61 15.58 13.90 -32.41
C ALA A 61 15.10 12.60 -33.06
N MET A 62 13.95 12.05 -32.65
CA MET A 62 13.43 10.82 -33.25
C MET A 62 12.89 11.05 -34.66
N ASN A 63 12.80 9.95 -35.43
CA ASN A 63 12.12 10.00 -36.73
C ASN A 63 10.61 10.28 -36.50
N PRO A 64 10.03 11.34 -37.05
CA PRO A 64 8.61 11.63 -36.87
C PRO A 64 7.66 10.50 -37.30
N ALA A 65 8.07 9.63 -38.23
CA ALA A 65 7.29 8.46 -38.63
C ALA A 65 7.21 7.38 -37.54
N ALA A 66 8.05 7.48 -36.51
CA ALA A 66 8.08 6.62 -35.35
C ALA A 66 7.46 7.28 -34.09
N ALA A 67 6.99 8.50 -34.20
CA ALA A 67 6.34 9.22 -33.11
C ALA A 67 4.87 8.83 -32.96
N VAL A 68 4.30 9.03 -31.79
CA VAL A 68 2.86 8.92 -31.55
C VAL A 68 2.14 9.85 -32.53
N PRO A 69 1.09 9.43 -33.26
CA PRO A 69 0.38 10.24 -34.23
C PRO A 69 -0.07 11.59 -33.65
N GLY A 70 0.21 12.63 -34.41
CA GLY A 70 -0.03 14.02 -33.99
C GLY A 70 1.17 14.70 -33.30
N SER A 71 2.26 13.96 -33.05
CA SER A 71 3.52 14.46 -32.51
C SER A 71 4.68 14.22 -33.49
N THR A 72 5.83 14.88 -33.23
CA THR A 72 7.09 14.68 -33.96
C THR A 72 8.18 14.02 -33.12
N ASP A 73 8.00 13.97 -31.83
CA ASP A 73 9.02 13.57 -30.84
C ASP A 73 8.47 12.71 -29.68
N LEU A 74 7.15 12.54 -29.61
CA LEU A 74 6.51 11.76 -28.56
C LEU A 74 6.72 10.26 -28.79
N TYR A 75 7.56 9.64 -27.98
CA TYR A 75 7.92 8.23 -28.09
C TYR A 75 6.90 7.30 -27.43
N TYR A 76 6.41 7.68 -26.24
CA TYR A 76 5.49 6.90 -25.44
C TYR A 76 4.55 7.85 -24.70
N GLN A 77 3.30 7.45 -24.58
CA GLN A 77 2.30 8.23 -23.84
C GLN A 77 1.39 7.30 -23.05
N THR A 78 0.98 7.80 -21.89
CA THR A 78 -0.21 7.28 -21.20
C THR A 78 -1.17 8.44 -20.94
N ASP A 79 -2.43 8.23 -21.26
CA ASP A 79 -3.53 9.17 -21.05
C ASP A 79 -4.67 8.34 -20.49
N GLN A 80 -4.82 8.34 -19.18
CA GLN A 80 -5.62 7.36 -18.44
C GLN A 80 -6.33 8.00 -17.28
N VAL A 81 -7.57 7.60 -17.05
CA VAL A 81 -8.32 7.93 -15.86
C VAL A 81 -8.49 6.68 -15.00
N ARG A 82 -8.11 6.77 -13.73
CA ARG A 82 -8.36 5.79 -12.69
C ARG A 82 -9.43 6.32 -11.75
N SER A 83 -10.45 5.51 -11.45
CA SER A 83 -11.38 5.71 -10.34
C SER A 83 -11.21 4.57 -9.35
N GLU A 84 -11.05 4.90 -8.09
CA GLU A 84 -10.92 3.98 -6.96
C GLU A 84 -12.01 4.33 -5.95
N GLU A 85 -12.95 3.41 -5.77
CA GLU A 85 -14.08 3.58 -4.85
C GLU A 85 -13.99 2.55 -3.72
N GLU A 86 -14.26 2.96 -2.50
CA GLU A 86 -14.43 2.07 -1.37
C GLU A 86 -15.68 2.46 -0.58
N SER A 87 -16.50 1.47 -0.24
CA SER A 87 -17.57 1.60 0.74
C SER A 87 -17.38 0.59 1.86
N ALA A 88 -17.64 0.99 3.10
CA ALA A 88 -17.47 0.11 4.24
C ALA A 88 -18.48 0.40 5.36
N VAL A 89 -18.77 -0.66 6.11
CA VAL A 89 -19.42 -0.56 7.42
C VAL A 89 -18.49 -1.17 8.46
N PHE A 90 -18.44 -0.57 9.64
CA PHE A 90 -17.57 -0.99 10.69
C PHE A 90 -18.17 -0.83 12.07
N GLY A 91 -17.66 -1.61 13.02
CA GLY A 91 -18.01 -1.47 14.42
C GLY A 91 -16.90 -1.94 15.34
N GLU A 92 -16.83 -1.36 16.51
CA GLU A 92 -15.92 -1.75 17.57
C GLU A 92 -16.63 -1.75 18.91
N ILE A 93 -16.41 -2.76 19.73
CA ILE A 93 -16.99 -2.98 21.05
C ILE A 93 -15.85 -3.00 22.06
N TYR A 94 -16.03 -2.28 23.15
CA TYR A 94 -15.14 -2.23 24.30
C TYR A 94 -15.90 -2.78 25.50
N TYR A 95 -15.35 -3.79 26.13
CA TYR A 95 -15.97 -4.42 27.31
C TYR A 95 -15.00 -4.45 28.48
N GLN A 96 -15.35 -3.70 29.51
CA GLN A 96 -14.63 -3.70 30.78
C GLN A 96 -15.06 -4.91 31.62
N VAL A 97 -14.27 -5.98 31.60
CA VAL A 97 -14.54 -7.22 32.36
C VAL A 97 -14.53 -6.92 33.86
N ASN A 98 -13.49 -6.22 34.29
CA ASN A 98 -13.30 -5.69 35.66
C ASN A 98 -12.39 -4.46 35.61
N ASP A 99 -12.02 -3.89 36.74
CA ASP A 99 -11.22 -2.67 36.83
C ASP A 99 -9.83 -2.80 36.19
N GLN A 100 -9.36 -4.02 35.90
CA GLN A 100 -8.03 -4.29 35.36
C GLN A 100 -8.06 -4.81 33.91
N ILE A 101 -9.15 -5.44 33.47
CA ILE A 101 -9.20 -6.14 32.18
C ILE A 101 -10.24 -5.47 31.27
N GLU A 102 -9.78 -5.03 30.09
CA GLU A 102 -10.62 -4.59 28.99
C GLU A 102 -10.41 -5.47 27.77
N LEU A 103 -11.51 -5.80 27.10
CA LEU A 103 -11.54 -6.51 25.83
C LEU A 103 -12.08 -5.59 24.75
N THR A 104 -11.42 -5.58 23.60
CA THR A 104 -11.86 -4.85 22.41
C THR A 104 -12.07 -5.84 21.25
N LEU A 105 -13.21 -5.74 20.59
CA LEU A 105 -13.52 -6.47 19.35
C LEU A 105 -13.91 -5.48 18.27
N GLY A 106 -13.24 -5.52 17.15
CA GLY A 106 -13.53 -4.69 15.98
C GLY A 106 -13.77 -5.54 14.73
N HIS A 107 -14.65 -5.07 13.86
CA HIS A 107 -14.91 -5.67 12.56
C HIS A 107 -15.24 -4.57 11.54
N ARG A 108 -14.71 -4.70 10.31
CA ARG A 108 -15.00 -3.86 9.16
C ARG A 108 -15.25 -4.76 7.96
N SER A 109 -16.39 -4.56 7.29
CA SER A 109 -16.68 -5.16 5.99
C SER A 109 -16.65 -4.06 4.95
N PHE A 110 -16.06 -4.33 3.80
CA PHE A 110 -15.84 -3.35 2.75
C PHE A 110 -16.00 -3.94 1.35
N ASP A 111 -16.34 -3.07 0.42
CA ASP A 111 -16.36 -3.31 -1.01
C ASP A 111 -15.45 -2.30 -1.69
N ASN A 112 -14.60 -2.76 -2.62
CA ASN A 112 -13.68 -1.92 -3.39
C ASN A 112 -13.93 -2.11 -4.88
N GLU A 113 -13.93 -1.03 -5.65
CA GLU A 113 -13.92 -1.04 -7.09
C GLU A 113 -12.80 -0.14 -7.61
N THR A 114 -12.00 -0.64 -8.56
CA THR A 114 -11.01 0.16 -9.27
C THR A 114 -11.22 0.02 -10.77
N THR A 115 -11.49 1.13 -11.46
CA THR A 115 -11.51 1.21 -12.91
C THR A 115 -10.28 1.94 -13.43
N LEU A 116 -9.77 1.52 -14.59
CA LEU A 116 -8.70 2.21 -15.31
C LEU A 116 -9.02 2.18 -16.80
N LYS A 117 -9.16 3.37 -17.39
CA LYS A 117 -9.54 3.52 -18.81
C LYS A 117 -8.62 4.53 -19.49
N GLY A 118 -8.38 4.32 -20.79
CA GLY A 118 -7.63 5.25 -21.62
C GLY A 118 -6.59 4.59 -22.50
N PHE A 119 -5.52 5.29 -22.76
CA PHE A 119 -4.48 4.91 -23.70
C PHE A 119 -3.13 4.65 -22.98
N VAL A 120 -2.40 3.65 -23.49
CA VAL A 120 -1.00 3.40 -23.14
C VAL A 120 -0.25 2.86 -24.34
N GLY A 121 0.90 3.40 -24.66
CA GLY A 121 1.81 2.81 -25.63
C GLY A 121 2.54 3.76 -26.55
N THR A 122 3.09 3.15 -27.60
CA THR A 122 3.81 3.77 -28.71
C THR A 122 3.30 3.23 -30.03
N VAL A 123 3.76 3.79 -31.14
CA VAL A 123 3.47 3.26 -32.50
C VAL A 123 4.00 1.85 -32.73
N TRP A 124 4.92 1.36 -31.91
CA TRP A 124 5.50 0.01 -32.03
C TRP A 124 4.84 -1.02 -31.12
N TRP A 125 3.98 -0.57 -30.24
CA TRP A 125 3.31 -1.48 -29.31
C TRP A 125 2.21 -2.24 -30.01
N PRO A 126 1.97 -3.52 -29.68
CA PRO A 126 1.01 -4.37 -30.40
C PRO A 126 -0.41 -3.81 -30.47
N ASN A 127 -0.80 -2.99 -29.52
CA ASN A 127 -2.13 -2.40 -29.42
C ASN A 127 -2.25 -1.03 -30.09
N TYR A 128 -1.18 -0.54 -30.71
CA TYR A 128 -1.17 0.72 -31.44
C TYR A 128 -1.13 0.45 -32.95
N ILE A 129 -2.04 1.04 -33.71
CA ILE A 129 -2.13 0.82 -35.16
C ILE A 129 -1.11 1.69 -35.86
N LEU A 130 -0.04 1.10 -36.40
CA LEU A 130 0.95 1.75 -37.25
C LEU A 130 0.26 2.47 -38.44
N GLY A 131 0.60 3.74 -38.61
CA GLY A 131 0.04 4.57 -39.69
C GLY A 131 -1.33 5.14 -39.38
N SER A 132 -1.90 4.90 -38.20
CA SER A 132 -3.09 5.62 -37.76
C SER A 132 -2.75 7.08 -37.47
N THR A 133 -3.64 7.98 -37.88
CA THR A 133 -3.54 9.42 -37.53
C THR A 133 -4.22 9.74 -36.19
N THR A 134 -4.86 8.74 -35.58
CA THR A 134 -5.55 8.85 -34.29
C THR A 134 -5.12 7.72 -33.38
N ARG A 135 -4.84 8.01 -32.11
CA ARG A 135 -4.71 7.00 -31.06
C ARG A 135 -6.11 6.55 -30.64
N ALA A 136 -6.21 5.32 -30.18
CA ALA A 136 -7.43 4.77 -29.62
C ALA A 136 -7.14 4.24 -28.21
N ASP A 137 -8.11 4.36 -27.33
CA ASP A 137 -8.03 3.79 -26.00
C ASP A 137 -7.87 2.27 -26.07
N ASN A 138 -6.93 1.75 -25.32
CA ASN A 138 -6.57 0.33 -25.29
C ASN A 138 -6.47 -0.24 -23.88
N VAL A 139 -6.74 0.57 -22.86
CA VAL A 139 -6.86 0.16 -21.47
C VAL A 139 -8.31 0.30 -21.05
N ASN A 140 -8.88 -0.78 -20.52
CA ASN A 140 -10.21 -0.81 -19.92
C ASN A 140 -10.21 -1.96 -18.91
N SER A 141 -9.75 -1.67 -17.71
CA SER A 141 -9.59 -2.63 -16.63
C SER A 141 -10.59 -2.32 -15.53
N LEU A 142 -11.11 -3.37 -14.92
CA LEU A 142 -11.97 -3.32 -13.75
C LEU A 142 -11.44 -4.35 -12.75
N TYR A 143 -11.21 -3.91 -11.55
CA TYR A 143 -11.07 -4.74 -10.35
C TYR A 143 -12.26 -4.45 -9.45
N ASP A 144 -12.91 -5.50 -8.95
CA ASP A 144 -13.87 -5.39 -7.86
C ASP A 144 -13.60 -6.48 -6.81
N GLY A 145 -13.75 -6.14 -5.54
CA GLY A 145 -13.49 -7.05 -4.44
C GLY A 145 -14.27 -6.65 -3.19
N SER A 146 -14.70 -7.66 -2.44
CA SER A 146 -15.38 -7.50 -1.15
C SER A 146 -14.71 -8.40 -0.13
N ASP A 147 -14.44 -7.87 1.06
CA ASP A 147 -13.85 -8.65 2.13
C ASP A 147 -14.13 -8.02 3.51
N SER A 148 -13.53 -8.56 4.54
CA SER A 148 -13.63 -8.02 5.89
C SER A 148 -12.35 -8.24 6.68
N ILE A 149 -12.11 -7.35 7.62
CA ILE A 149 -11.01 -7.42 8.58
C ILE A 149 -11.53 -7.32 10.00
N SER A 150 -10.82 -7.97 10.91
CA SER A 150 -11.17 -8.05 12.31
C SER A 150 -10.03 -7.67 13.22
N LYS A 151 -10.36 -7.23 14.42
CA LYS A 151 -9.41 -6.89 15.48
C LYS A 151 -9.88 -7.45 16.81
N PHE A 152 -8.96 -8.01 17.55
CA PHE A 152 -9.13 -8.38 18.96
C PHE A 152 -7.99 -7.76 19.78
N THR A 153 -8.33 -7.12 20.90
CA THR A 153 -7.34 -6.66 21.88
C THR A 153 -7.81 -7.04 23.28
N MET A 154 -6.88 -7.52 24.10
CA MET A 154 -7.04 -7.66 25.53
C MET A 154 -5.99 -6.81 26.21
N SER A 155 -6.43 -5.90 27.07
CA SER A 155 -5.56 -5.07 27.91
C SER A 155 -5.69 -5.47 29.36
N TYR A 156 -4.55 -5.53 30.06
CA TYR A 156 -4.48 -5.78 31.49
C TYR A 156 -3.75 -4.64 32.20
N GLN A 157 -4.50 -3.85 32.96
CA GLN A 157 -3.99 -2.77 33.79
C GLN A 157 -3.48 -3.36 35.11
N VAL A 158 -2.17 -3.36 35.30
CA VAL A 158 -1.53 -3.85 36.54
C VAL A 158 -1.80 -2.89 37.70
N ASP A 159 -1.57 -1.60 37.43
CA ASP A 159 -1.81 -0.46 38.30
C ASP A 159 -2.09 0.80 37.44
N ASN A 160 -2.17 1.97 38.09
CA ASN A 160 -2.47 3.22 37.37
C ASN A 160 -1.39 3.64 36.36
N ASN A 161 -0.21 3.04 36.41
CA ASN A 161 0.96 3.45 35.65
C ASN A 161 1.44 2.39 34.65
N SER A 162 0.96 1.14 34.77
CA SER A 162 1.49 0.02 33.99
C SER A 162 0.39 -0.87 33.42
N MET A 163 0.51 -1.19 32.14
CA MET A 163 -0.39 -2.11 31.45
C MET A 163 0.36 -3.07 30.54
N PHE A 164 -0.19 -4.27 30.37
CA PHE A 164 0.15 -5.21 29.32
C PHE A 164 -1.00 -5.32 28.34
N TYR A 165 -0.70 -5.70 27.10
CA TYR A 165 -1.72 -5.97 26.10
C TYR A 165 -1.30 -7.08 25.15
N ILE A 166 -2.30 -7.72 24.56
CA ILE A 166 -2.17 -8.56 23.37
C ILE A 166 -3.18 -8.07 22.35
N THR A 167 -2.73 -7.91 21.12
CA THR A 167 -3.59 -7.54 19.98
C THR A 167 -3.36 -8.54 18.86
N ARG A 168 -4.47 -9.02 18.26
CA ARG A 168 -4.46 -9.63 16.93
C ARG A 168 -5.35 -8.78 16.04
N SER A 169 -4.81 -8.29 14.96
CA SER A 169 -5.52 -7.42 14.02
C SER A 169 -5.18 -7.78 12.59
N GLU A 170 -6.15 -7.60 11.72
CA GLU A 170 -6.02 -7.73 10.29
C GLU A 170 -6.00 -6.35 9.64
N GLY A 171 -5.26 -6.22 8.56
CA GLY A 171 -5.21 -5.05 7.68
C GLY A 171 -5.17 -5.52 6.23
N TYR A 172 -5.44 -4.62 5.29
CA TYR A 172 -5.43 -4.94 3.87
C TYR A 172 -4.95 -3.74 3.04
N ARG A 173 -4.50 -4.04 1.83
CA ARG A 173 -4.44 -3.06 0.73
C ARG A 173 -5.41 -3.52 -0.35
N PRO A 174 -6.23 -2.62 -0.92
CA PRO A 174 -7.14 -2.99 -2.00
C PRO A 174 -6.36 -3.48 -3.22
N GLY A 175 -6.97 -4.35 -3.99
CA GLY A 175 -6.50 -4.67 -5.32
C GLY A 175 -6.71 -3.50 -6.27
N GLY A 176 -6.23 -3.64 -7.50
CA GLY A 176 -6.31 -2.54 -8.45
C GLY A 176 -5.95 -2.92 -9.87
N ALA A 177 -5.69 -1.93 -10.70
CA ALA A 177 -5.40 -2.08 -12.11
C ALA A 177 -4.00 -1.56 -12.46
N ASN A 178 -3.25 -2.38 -13.21
CA ASN A 178 -1.98 -1.98 -13.79
C ASN A 178 -2.18 -1.02 -14.96
N ARG A 179 -1.30 -0.02 -15.07
CA ARG A 179 -1.34 0.99 -16.15
C ARG A 179 -0.80 0.48 -17.49
N THR A 180 -0.81 -0.82 -17.70
CA THR A 180 -0.35 -1.50 -18.91
C THR A 180 -1.24 -2.69 -19.23
N THR A 181 -1.26 -3.10 -20.50
CA THR A 181 -2.01 -4.28 -20.96
C THR A 181 -1.13 -5.53 -21.12
N GLN A 182 0.16 -5.45 -20.80
CA GLN A 182 1.14 -6.51 -21.12
C GLN A 182 1.35 -7.56 -20.03
N LEU A 183 1.01 -7.24 -18.83
CA LEU A 183 0.87 -8.18 -17.70
C LEU A 183 -0.54 -8.05 -17.16
N GLY A 184 -0.97 -8.99 -16.33
CA GLY A 184 -2.31 -9.03 -15.78
C GLY A 184 -2.91 -7.62 -15.60
N ALA A 185 -4.06 -7.41 -16.17
CA ALA A 185 -4.69 -6.09 -16.16
C ALA A 185 -4.97 -5.59 -14.75
N THR A 186 -5.13 -6.53 -13.81
CA THR A 186 -5.44 -6.27 -12.40
C THR A 186 -4.51 -7.08 -11.49
N TYR A 187 -4.43 -6.66 -10.24
CA TYR A 187 -3.82 -7.39 -9.12
C TYR A 187 -4.81 -7.44 -7.97
N ASP A 188 -4.74 -8.47 -7.16
CA ASP A 188 -5.66 -8.73 -6.07
C ASP A 188 -5.31 -7.94 -4.80
N ALA A 189 -6.26 -7.83 -3.88
CA ALA A 189 -6.02 -7.31 -2.54
C ALA A 189 -5.00 -8.18 -1.81
N ASP A 190 -4.21 -7.58 -0.93
CA ASP A 190 -3.36 -8.31 0.01
C ASP A 190 -3.80 -8.08 1.45
N PHE A 191 -3.50 -9.06 2.32
CA PHE A 191 -3.94 -9.06 3.70
C PHE A 191 -2.77 -9.27 4.65
N LEU A 192 -2.73 -8.48 5.70
CA LEU A 192 -1.75 -8.58 6.77
C LEU A 192 -2.45 -8.96 8.07
N THR A 193 -2.03 -10.06 8.69
CA THR A 193 -2.40 -10.39 10.07
C THR A 193 -1.25 -10.06 11.00
N SER A 194 -1.48 -9.17 11.97
CA SER A 194 -0.53 -8.82 13.01
C SER A 194 -0.94 -9.41 14.35
N THR A 195 -0.02 -10.04 15.05
CA THR A 195 -0.15 -10.42 16.46
C THR A 195 0.94 -9.73 17.25
N GLU A 196 0.55 -8.94 18.24
CA GLU A 196 1.46 -8.14 19.04
C GLU A 196 1.18 -8.35 20.53
N VAL A 197 2.25 -8.48 21.31
CA VAL A 197 2.22 -8.47 22.78
C VAL A 197 3.13 -7.35 23.25
N GLY A 198 2.62 -6.49 24.10
CA GLY A 198 3.41 -5.35 24.58
C GLY A 198 3.07 -4.90 25.99
N PHE A 199 3.87 -3.95 26.44
CA PHE A 199 3.65 -3.27 27.72
C PHE A 199 3.87 -1.76 27.58
N LYS A 200 3.19 -1.01 28.45
CA LYS A 200 3.38 0.43 28.60
C LYS A 200 3.49 0.74 30.08
N SER A 201 4.52 1.50 30.48
CA SER A 201 4.76 1.81 31.88
C SER A 201 5.26 3.25 32.08
N ILE A 202 4.75 3.87 33.14
CA ILE A 202 5.22 5.15 33.68
C ILE A 202 5.82 4.86 35.04
N LEU A 203 7.11 5.01 35.16
CA LEU A 203 7.90 4.61 36.33
C LEU A 203 8.57 5.83 36.99
N MET A 204 9.19 5.63 38.17
CA MET A 204 9.98 6.65 38.87
C MET A 204 9.19 7.95 39.07
N ASP A 205 7.99 7.85 39.62
CA ASP A 205 7.10 8.99 39.91
C ASP A 205 6.80 9.86 38.65
N GLY A 206 6.67 9.22 37.50
CA GLY A 206 6.32 9.90 36.24
C GLY A 206 7.52 10.39 35.43
N THR A 207 8.75 10.21 35.90
CA THR A 207 9.95 10.69 35.20
C THR A 207 10.46 9.74 34.13
N LEU A 208 10.10 8.44 34.18
CA LEU A 208 10.47 7.44 33.18
C LEU A 208 9.24 6.81 32.50
N ARG A 209 9.05 7.05 31.24
CA ARG A 209 8.14 6.26 30.38
C ARG A 209 8.94 5.17 29.67
N LEU A 210 8.50 3.93 29.79
CA LEU A 210 9.10 2.77 29.15
C LEU A 210 7.99 1.94 28.48
N ASN A 211 8.11 1.71 27.17
CA ASN A 211 7.22 0.85 26.41
C ASN A 211 8.03 -0.20 25.67
N GLY A 212 7.43 -1.34 25.40
CA GLY A 212 8.01 -2.37 24.55
C GLY A 212 6.95 -3.25 23.94
N ALA A 213 7.24 -3.77 22.77
CA ALA A 213 6.39 -4.69 22.04
C ALA A 213 7.21 -5.77 21.32
N MET A 214 6.61 -6.94 21.17
CA MET A 214 7.05 -8.01 20.26
C MET A 214 5.91 -8.30 19.33
N TYR A 215 6.20 -8.48 18.03
CA TYR A 215 5.18 -8.70 17.02
C TYR A 215 5.58 -9.78 16.03
N GLN A 216 4.55 -10.41 15.48
CA GLN A 216 4.61 -11.23 14.29
C GLN A 216 3.55 -10.72 13.31
N MET A 217 3.95 -10.51 12.07
CA MET A 217 3.10 -10.11 10.98
C MET A 217 3.19 -11.18 9.88
N ASP A 218 2.07 -11.73 9.49
CA ASP A 218 1.95 -12.66 8.37
C ASP A 218 1.19 -11.95 7.24
N TRP A 219 1.77 -11.93 6.06
CA TRP A 219 1.28 -11.22 4.90
C TRP A 219 0.96 -12.19 3.79
N ASP A 220 -0.31 -12.24 3.40
CA ASP A 220 -0.83 -13.08 2.33
C ASP A 220 -1.02 -12.25 1.05
N ASP A 221 -0.64 -12.83 -0.09
CA ASP A 221 -0.76 -12.26 -1.44
C ASP A 221 -0.10 -10.89 -1.59
N ILE A 222 1.06 -10.67 -0.95
CA ILE A 222 1.74 -9.37 -0.88
C ILE A 222 1.87 -8.72 -2.25
N GLN A 223 1.34 -7.51 -2.40
CA GLN A 223 1.52 -6.68 -3.57
C GLN A 223 2.93 -6.08 -3.59
N LEU A 224 3.70 -6.37 -4.62
CA LEU A 224 5.00 -5.76 -4.82
C LEU A 224 5.05 -5.01 -6.16
N GLY A 225 5.52 -3.76 -6.08
CA GLY A 225 5.83 -2.97 -7.27
C GLY A 225 7.20 -3.34 -7.83
N TRP A 226 7.29 -3.57 -9.13
CA TRP A 226 8.51 -3.87 -9.85
C TRP A 226 8.54 -3.19 -11.21
N PHE A 227 9.70 -3.21 -11.89
CA PHE A 227 9.89 -2.55 -13.16
C PHE A 227 10.67 -3.46 -14.11
N ASP A 228 10.12 -3.66 -15.30
CA ASP A 228 10.78 -4.32 -16.42
C ASP A 228 10.49 -3.54 -17.71
N SER A 229 11.50 -2.86 -18.21
CA SER A 229 11.39 -2.05 -19.43
C SER A 229 11.12 -2.86 -20.70
N SER A 230 11.24 -4.18 -20.67
CA SER A 230 10.84 -5.07 -21.76
C SER A 230 9.31 -5.28 -21.82
N ILE A 231 8.63 -4.98 -20.72
CA ILE A 231 7.19 -5.15 -20.55
C ILE A 231 6.47 -3.80 -20.60
N SER A 232 6.96 -2.83 -19.81
CA SER A 232 6.33 -1.52 -19.69
C SER A 232 7.36 -0.47 -19.30
N LEU A 233 7.16 0.78 -19.72
CA LEU A 233 7.89 1.94 -19.19
C LEU A 233 7.28 2.45 -17.86
N LEU A 234 6.19 1.86 -17.41
CA LEU A 234 5.56 2.10 -16.12
C LEU A 234 5.89 0.98 -15.16
N GLY A 235 5.91 1.30 -13.86
CA GLY A 235 5.93 0.29 -12.82
C GLY A 235 4.71 -0.60 -12.86
N LEU A 236 4.89 -1.83 -12.48
CA LEU A 236 3.87 -2.89 -12.42
C LEU A 236 3.69 -3.31 -10.99
N VAL A 237 2.49 -3.75 -10.64
CA VAL A 237 2.19 -4.39 -9.37
C VAL A 237 1.74 -5.82 -9.64
N ASP A 238 2.24 -6.76 -8.87
CA ASP A 238 1.84 -8.15 -8.91
C ASP A 238 1.73 -8.70 -7.48
N ASN A 239 0.93 -9.73 -7.28
CA ASN A 239 0.84 -10.44 -6.02
C ASN A 239 1.93 -11.53 -6.02
N ILE A 240 2.91 -11.38 -5.12
CA ILE A 240 4.12 -12.23 -5.13
C ILE A 240 4.09 -13.33 -4.08
N GLY A 241 2.92 -13.62 -3.49
CA GLY A 241 2.74 -14.67 -2.53
C GLY A 241 2.84 -14.21 -1.09
N LYS A 242 3.50 -14.99 -0.23
CA LYS A 242 3.49 -14.78 1.22
C LYS A 242 4.78 -14.19 1.73
N ALA A 243 4.65 -13.35 2.76
CA ALA A 243 5.78 -12.83 3.51
C ALA A 243 5.49 -12.83 5.01
N ASN A 244 6.51 -12.79 5.83
CA ASN A 244 6.34 -12.50 7.25
C ASN A 244 7.36 -11.48 7.74
N SER A 245 7.01 -10.81 8.83
CA SER A 245 7.89 -9.92 9.55
C SER A 245 7.76 -10.19 11.05
N ASN A 246 8.87 -10.42 11.72
CA ASN A 246 8.93 -10.64 13.16
C ASN A 246 9.89 -9.62 13.77
N GLY A 247 9.52 -9.06 14.90
CA GLY A 247 10.38 -8.10 15.51
C GLY A 247 10.04 -7.79 16.96
N PHE A 248 10.89 -6.95 17.54
CA PHE A 248 10.59 -6.32 18.81
C PHE A 248 11.08 -4.88 18.79
N GLU A 249 10.41 -4.07 19.60
CA GLU A 249 10.77 -2.66 19.80
C GLU A 249 10.68 -2.28 21.25
N ILE A 250 11.51 -1.33 21.65
CA ILE A 250 11.51 -0.73 22.95
C ILE A 250 11.76 0.77 22.83
N ASP A 251 10.99 1.57 23.52
CA ASP A 251 11.20 3.01 23.66
C ASP A 251 11.23 3.43 25.13
N ALA A 252 12.11 4.37 25.42
CA ALA A 252 12.22 4.98 26.73
C ALA A 252 12.36 6.50 26.63
N LYS A 253 11.66 7.21 27.51
CA LYS A 253 11.81 8.65 27.68
C LYS A 253 12.01 8.95 29.15
N TYR A 254 13.18 9.52 29.49
CA TYR A 254 13.57 9.84 30.85
C TYR A 254 13.75 11.34 31.05
N ILE A 255 13.00 11.92 31.98
CA ILE A 255 13.12 13.32 32.42
C ILE A 255 14.17 13.36 33.53
N VAL A 256 15.38 13.81 33.18
CA VAL A 256 16.49 13.90 34.14
C VAL A 256 16.28 15.06 35.13
N ASN A 257 15.79 16.20 34.60
CA ASN A 257 15.41 17.40 35.36
C ASN A 257 14.55 18.32 34.49
N ASP A 258 14.14 19.46 34.97
CA ASP A 258 13.25 20.41 34.31
C ASP A 258 13.75 20.90 32.93
N SER A 259 15.05 20.79 32.66
CA SER A 259 15.68 21.26 31.42
C SER A 259 16.22 20.15 30.52
N THR A 260 16.23 18.90 31.01
CA THR A 260 16.90 17.79 30.30
C THR A 260 16.02 16.56 30.23
N THR A 261 15.78 16.09 29.00
CA THR A 261 15.09 14.84 28.72
C THR A 261 15.97 13.99 27.81
N ILE A 262 16.08 12.71 28.11
CA ILE A 262 16.75 11.70 27.28
C ILE A 262 15.69 10.79 26.66
N SER A 263 15.79 10.57 25.35
CA SER A 263 14.94 9.62 24.64
C SER A 263 15.82 8.54 24.01
N PHE A 264 15.38 7.30 24.12
CA PHE A 264 16.01 6.12 23.55
C PHE A 264 14.95 5.31 22.81
N GLY A 265 15.29 4.80 21.62
CA GLY A 265 14.48 3.87 20.86
C GLY A 265 15.39 2.80 20.26
N TYR A 266 14.91 1.58 20.25
CA TYR A 266 15.56 0.46 19.57
C TYR A 266 14.50 -0.45 18.96
N ALA A 267 14.71 -0.84 17.71
CA ALA A 267 13.88 -1.82 17.02
C ALA A 267 14.78 -2.85 16.31
N ASN A 268 14.33 -4.10 16.33
CA ASN A 268 14.87 -5.18 15.51
C ASN A 268 13.72 -5.82 14.74
N ASN A 269 13.94 -6.05 13.45
CA ASN A 269 12.93 -6.58 12.53
C ASN A 269 13.59 -7.58 11.57
N GLU A 270 12.92 -8.68 11.31
CA GLU A 270 13.28 -9.65 10.28
C GLU A 270 12.07 -9.84 9.37
N ALA A 271 12.16 -9.40 8.12
CA ALA A 271 11.07 -9.46 7.16
C ALA A 271 11.49 -10.26 5.91
N LYS A 272 10.81 -11.38 5.64
CA LYS A 272 11.20 -12.36 4.60
C LYS A 272 10.01 -12.87 3.80
N LEU A 273 10.27 -13.20 2.53
CA LEU A 273 9.37 -14.02 1.72
C LEU A 273 9.22 -15.41 2.35
N LYS A 274 8.05 -16.02 2.19
CA LYS A 274 7.70 -17.36 2.68
C LYS A 274 7.41 -18.36 1.57
N GLU A 275 7.54 -17.94 0.34
CA GLU A 275 7.44 -18.80 -0.85
C GLU A 275 8.20 -18.19 -2.01
N ASP A 276 8.55 -19.04 -2.99
CA ASP A 276 9.21 -18.59 -4.22
C ASP A 276 8.24 -17.77 -5.08
N TYR A 277 8.66 -16.59 -5.51
CA TYR A 277 7.94 -15.84 -6.53
C TYR A 277 8.41 -16.27 -7.93
N VAL A 278 7.48 -16.77 -8.73
CA VAL A 278 7.76 -17.29 -10.07
C VAL A 278 7.03 -16.45 -11.12
N LEU A 279 7.78 -15.73 -11.94
CA LEU A 279 7.26 -14.96 -13.07
C LEU A 279 7.65 -15.64 -14.39
N ARG A 280 6.66 -15.96 -15.23
CA ARG A 280 6.87 -16.61 -16.55
C ARG A 280 7.75 -17.88 -16.49
N GLY A 281 7.67 -18.64 -15.38
CA GLY A 281 8.44 -19.86 -15.18
C GLY A 281 9.88 -19.64 -14.69
N VAL A 282 10.26 -18.42 -14.36
CA VAL A 282 11.54 -18.05 -13.76
C VAL A 282 11.33 -17.68 -12.30
N VAL A 283 12.15 -18.21 -11.40
CA VAL A 283 12.13 -17.81 -9.98
C VAL A 283 12.82 -16.46 -9.88
N GLU A 284 12.05 -15.41 -9.64
CA GLU A 284 12.55 -14.02 -9.51
C GLU A 284 12.93 -13.67 -8.07
N ALA A 285 12.24 -14.26 -7.08
CA ALA A 285 12.61 -14.16 -5.69
C ALA A 285 12.37 -15.50 -4.97
N LYS A 286 13.18 -15.81 -3.97
CA LYS A 286 13.17 -17.11 -3.27
C LYS A 286 12.56 -17.01 -1.89
N ASP A 287 11.97 -18.11 -1.43
CA ASP A 287 11.66 -18.34 -0.03
C ASP A 287 12.86 -17.99 0.86
N GLY A 288 12.62 -17.28 1.95
CA GLY A 288 13.63 -16.80 2.89
C GLY A 288 14.40 -15.55 2.46
N GLN A 289 14.15 -14.99 1.28
CA GLN A 289 14.75 -13.73 0.83
C GLN A 289 14.18 -12.56 1.62
N ASP A 290 15.06 -11.61 2.02
CA ASP A 290 14.66 -10.41 2.73
C ASP A 290 13.78 -9.51 1.87
N LEU A 291 12.76 -8.90 2.48
CA LEU A 291 11.92 -7.91 1.81
C LEU A 291 12.73 -6.62 1.58
N PRO A 292 12.52 -5.94 0.43
CA PRO A 292 13.19 -4.67 0.17
C PRO A 292 12.74 -3.58 1.15
N PHE A 293 13.64 -2.64 1.43
CA PHE A 293 13.38 -1.47 2.29
C PHE A 293 13.04 -1.79 3.76
N THR A 294 13.36 -2.97 4.23
CA THR A 294 13.14 -3.40 5.63
C THR A 294 14.48 -3.52 6.36
N PRO A 295 14.93 -2.49 7.10
CA PRO A 295 16.17 -2.60 7.86
C PRO A 295 16.01 -3.54 9.06
N ASP A 296 17.02 -4.39 9.31
CA ASP A 296 17.02 -5.35 10.43
C ASP A 296 17.08 -4.66 11.80
N THR A 297 17.71 -3.50 11.87
CA THR A 297 17.86 -2.73 13.12
C THR A 297 17.74 -1.23 12.88
N LYS A 298 17.17 -0.57 13.87
CA LYS A 298 17.01 0.88 13.89
C LYS A 298 17.30 1.45 15.26
#